data_763e18d8d7cdf6409a22dad3a8f738d8
#
_entry.id   763e18d8d7cdf6409a22dad3a8f738d8
#
_cell.length_a   1.000
_cell.length_b   1.000
_cell.length_c   1.000
_cell.angle_alpha   90.00
_cell.angle_beta   90.00
_cell.angle_gamma   90.00
#
_symmetry.space_group_name_H-M   'P 1'
#
loop_
_entity.id
_entity.type
_entity.pdbx_description
1 polymer ?
#
loop_
_entity_poly.entity_id
_entity_poly.type
_entity_poly.pdbx_seq_one_letter_code
_entity_poly.pdbx_strand_id
1 'polypeptide(L)'
;MKGILGRKVGMTSVFTKDGVLIPVTVIEVQPNIVMQVKTNEKNGYNAIQLGVFEKKEKAASKAEIGNAKKANTTPKRFLKEIRDYEGTYNVGDAISADLFERGDIVDVTGTSKGKGFEGTIRRNNQSRGPMTHGSHYHRGPGSLGTMLPKRVLKGKVLPGHMGHETITIQNLEIVDVNVKENYILVSGNVPGAKNSLVLVKSAVKNSRKKNVKELVEYTEETVVDEVVETSVEETPAETEVVEETAEVTEEAANEEETK
;
A
#
# COMPACT_ATOMS: atom_id res chain seq x y z
N MET A 1 8.61 10.68 17.84
CA MET A 1 7.69 10.36 16.73
C MET A 1 7.78 8.87 16.42
N LYS A 2 6.66 8.11 16.46
CA LYS A 2 6.63 6.70 16.03
C LYS A 2 6.54 6.63 14.51
N GLY A 3 7.10 5.59 13.90
CA GLY A 3 6.99 5.42 12.45
C GLY A 3 7.49 4.08 11.96
N ILE A 4 6.88 3.57 10.87
CA ILE A 4 7.17 2.26 10.29
C ILE A 4 7.02 2.28 8.77
N LEU A 5 7.76 1.44 8.08
CA LEU A 5 7.65 1.25 6.64
C LEU A 5 6.78 0.04 6.34
N GLY A 6 5.89 0.19 5.36
CA GLY A 6 5.06 -0.89 4.89
C GLY A 6 4.83 -0.85 3.38
N ARG A 7 4.08 -1.80 2.88
CA ARG A 7 3.68 -1.93 1.48
C ARG A 7 2.15 -1.90 1.39
N LYS A 8 1.63 -1.04 0.53
CA LYS A 8 0.19 -1.00 0.25
C LYS A 8 -0.22 -2.26 -0.51
N VAL A 9 -1.03 -3.12 0.09
CA VAL A 9 -1.58 -4.31 -0.58
C VAL A 9 -2.79 -3.96 -1.43
N GLY A 10 -3.79 -3.30 -0.81
CA GLY A 10 -5.03 -2.96 -1.49
C GLY A 10 -5.99 -2.20 -0.58
N MET A 11 -7.23 -2.10 -1.03
CA MET A 11 -8.32 -1.56 -0.22
C MET A 11 -9.42 -2.60 -0.09
N THR A 12 -10.04 -2.62 1.07
CA THR A 12 -11.21 -3.43 1.39
C THR A 12 -12.15 -2.64 2.28
N SER A 13 -13.22 -3.25 2.73
CA SER A 13 -14.15 -2.68 3.70
C SER A 13 -14.30 -3.62 4.89
N VAL A 14 -14.48 -3.05 6.07
CA VAL A 14 -14.69 -3.78 7.32
C VAL A 14 -15.95 -3.23 7.98
N PHE A 15 -16.74 -4.11 8.60
CA PHE A 15 -17.94 -3.74 9.34
C PHE A 15 -17.63 -3.59 10.82
N THR A 16 -18.21 -2.55 11.42
CA THR A 16 -18.26 -2.42 12.89
C THR A 16 -19.45 -3.22 13.43
N LYS A 17 -19.42 -3.56 14.71
CA LYS A 17 -20.56 -4.19 15.40
C LYS A 17 -21.85 -3.37 15.29
N ASP A 18 -21.72 -2.04 15.16
CA ASP A 18 -22.85 -1.13 14.94
C ASP A 18 -23.42 -1.16 13.51
N GLY A 19 -22.91 -2.05 12.63
CA GLY A 19 -23.34 -2.16 11.25
C GLY A 19 -22.77 -1.08 10.30
N VAL A 20 -21.86 -0.25 10.75
CA VAL A 20 -21.25 0.81 9.92
C VAL A 20 -20.09 0.22 9.09
N LEU A 21 -20.13 0.45 7.78
CA LEU A 21 -19.07 0.06 6.85
C LEU A 21 -17.94 1.08 6.86
N ILE A 22 -16.70 0.62 7.12
CA ILE A 22 -15.49 1.45 7.09
C ILE A 22 -14.64 1.01 5.90
N PRO A 23 -14.35 1.89 4.92
CA PRO A 23 -13.37 1.60 3.89
C PRO A 23 -11.96 1.65 4.49
N VAL A 24 -11.17 0.60 4.29
CA VAL A 24 -9.83 0.48 4.84
C VAL A 24 -8.81 0.17 3.76
N THR A 25 -7.58 0.65 3.96
CA THR A 25 -6.42 0.25 3.19
C THR A 25 -5.58 -0.73 4.00
N VAL A 26 -5.27 -1.87 3.41
CA VAL A 26 -4.38 -2.89 3.99
C VAL A 26 -2.94 -2.52 3.68
N ILE A 27 -2.14 -2.37 4.73
CA ILE A 27 -0.70 -2.10 4.65
C ILE A 27 0.02 -3.30 5.26
N GLU A 28 0.78 -4.03 4.46
CA GLU A 28 1.68 -5.08 4.92
C GLU A 28 2.90 -4.42 5.56
N VAL A 29 3.21 -4.82 6.79
CA VAL A 29 4.29 -4.27 7.59
C VAL A 29 5.19 -5.41 8.06
N GLN A 30 6.10 -5.83 7.20
CA GLN A 30 7.14 -6.78 7.62
C GLN A 30 8.03 -6.15 8.69
N PRO A 31 8.66 -6.93 9.59
CA PRO A 31 9.58 -6.39 10.59
C PRO A 31 10.62 -5.47 9.94
N ASN A 32 10.67 -4.22 10.37
CA ASN A 32 11.61 -3.21 9.90
C ASN A 32 12.88 -3.28 10.71
N ILE A 33 14.02 -3.42 10.05
CA ILE A 33 15.30 -3.51 10.73
C ILE A 33 15.95 -2.13 10.81
N VAL A 34 16.47 -1.79 11.98
CA VAL A 34 17.23 -0.56 12.19
C VAL A 34 18.63 -0.74 11.57
N MET A 35 18.85 -0.10 10.44
CA MET A 35 20.11 -0.18 9.69
C MET A 35 21.17 0.75 10.23
N GLN A 36 20.76 1.92 10.72
CA GLN A 36 21.66 2.94 11.26
C GLN A 36 20.93 3.84 12.25
N VAL A 37 21.61 4.18 13.33
CA VAL A 37 21.18 5.21 14.28
C VAL A 37 22.04 6.45 14.07
N LYS A 38 21.39 7.59 13.85
CA LYS A 38 22.03 8.90 13.67
C LYS A 38 21.83 9.73 14.93
N THR A 39 22.91 10.27 15.44
CA THR A 39 22.93 11.12 16.64
C THR A 39 23.33 12.53 16.29
N ASN A 40 22.91 13.49 17.08
CA ASN A 40 23.24 14.90 16.87
C ASN A 40 24.74 15.17 16.86
N GLU A 41 25.52 14.46 17.70
CA GLU A 41 26.99 14.61 17.79
C GLU A 41 27.69 14.23 16.50
N LYS A 42 27.31 13.14 15.85
CA LYS A 42 27.99 12.61 14.65
C LYS A 42 27.40 13.14 13.35
N ASN A 43 26.07 13.32 13.29
CA ASN A 43 25.34 13.61 12.05
C ASN A 43 24.65 14.97 12.04
N GLY A 44 24.62 15.71 13.16
CA GLY A 44 23.96 16.99 13.30
C GLY A 44 22.42 16.91 13.46
N TYR A 45 21.86 15.70 13.56
CA TYR A 45 20.43 15.46 13.81
C TYR A 45 20.19 14.05 14.34
N ASN A 46 19.08 13.87 15.05
CA ASN A 46 18.66 12.57 15.54
C ASN A 46 17.72 11.90 14.56
N ALA A 47 18.04 10.69 14.13
CA ALA A 47 17.19 9.89 13.26
C ALA A 47 17.55 8.41 13.34
N ILE A 48 16.59 7.56 12.99
CA ILE A 48 16.84 6.15 12.72
C ILE A 48 16.59 5.85 11.25
N GLN A 49 17.45 5.03 10.67
CA GLN A 49 17.26 4.51 9.32
C GLN A 49 16.68 3.12 9.40
N LEU A 50 15.46 2.95 8.86
CA LEU A 50 14.77 1.68 8.78
C LEU A 50 14.96 1.04 7.41
N GLY A 51 15.15 -0.28 7.41
CA GLY A 51 15.23 -1.10 6.21
C GLY A 51 14.09 -2.11 6.17
N VAL A 52 13.44 -2.26 5.01
CA VAL A 52 12.34 -3.21 4.81
C VAL A 52 12.45 -3.90 3.46
N PHE A 53 11.87 -5.09 3.36
CA PHE A 53 11.91 -6.00 2.23
C PHE A 53 13.32 -6.41 1.81
N GLU A 54 13.51 -7.68 1.60
CA GLU A 54 14.79 -8.22 1.22
C GLU A 54 15.13 -7.95 -0.24
N LYS A 55 16.40 -7.73 -0.49
CA LYS A 55 17.00 -7.57 -1.81
C LYS A 55 17.99 -8.70 -2.05
N LYS A 56 17.89 -9.35 -3.20
CA LYS A 56 18.87 -10.40 -3.58
C LYS A 56 20.28 -9.81 -3.58
N GLU A 57 21.25 -10.50 -3.00
CA GLU A 57 22.66 -10.03 -2.92
C GLU A 57 23.25 -9.73 -4.30
N LYS A 58 22.92 -10.53 -5.32
CA LYS A 58 23.36 -10.30 -6.71
C LYS A 58 22.90 -8.94 -7.29
N ALA A 59 21.79 -8.38 -6.75
CA ALA A 59 21.25 -7.09 -7.19
C ALA A 59 21.68 -5.94 -6.30
N ALA A 60 22.36 -6.21 -5.18
CA ALA A 60 22.83 -5.20 -4.24
C ALA A 60 24.24 -4.71 -4.59
N SER A 61 24.49 -3.42 -4.38
CA SER A 61 25.81 -2.85 -4.52
C SER A 61 26.72 -3.27 -3.34
N LYS A 62 28.03 -3.23 -3.52
CA LYS A 62 29.00 -3.53 -2.44
C LYS A 62 28.78 -2.64 -1.20
N ALA A 63 28.37 -1.38 -1.40
CA ALA A 63 28.07 -0.45 -0.31
C ALA A 63 26.81 -0.87 0.46
N GLU A 64 25.74 -1.27 -0.23
CA GLU A 64 24.51 -1.78 0.41
C GLU A 64 24.78 -3.05 1.21
N ILE A 65 25.56 -3.98 0.66
CA ILE A 65 26.01 -5.20 1.37
C ILE A 65 26.83 -4.83 2.61
N GLY A 66 27.74 -3.87 2.51
CA GLY A 66 28.54 -3.40 3.63
C GLY A 66 27.70 -2.78 4.75
N ASN A 67 26.65 -2.03 4.41
CA ASN A 67 25.71 -1.48 5.39
C ASN A 67 24.86 -2.58 6.05
N ALA A 68 24.41 -3.55 5.26
CA ALA A 68 23.63 -4.68 5.78
C ALA A 68 24.44 -5.54 6.76
N LYS A 69 25.71 -5.80 6.44
CA LYS A 69 26.63 -6.52 7.35
C LYS A 69 26.81 -5.81 8.70
N LYS A 70 26.85 -4.48 8.73
CA LYS A 70 26.95 -3.71 9.98
C LYS A 70 25.71 -3.89 10.87
N ALA A 71 24.54 -4.11 10.25
CA ALA A 71 23.28 -4.36 10.95
C ALA A 71 23.01 -5.87 11.12
N ASN A 72 23.95 -6.76 10.81
CA ASN A 72 23.83 -8.22 10.87
C ASN A 72 22.58 -8.74 10.11
N THR A 73 22.28 -8.15 8.95
CA THR A 73 21.08 -8.47 8.17
C THR A 73 21.39 -8.65 6.68
N THR A 74 20.41 -9.15 5.93
CA THR A 74 20.42 -9.16 4.47
C THR A 74 20.21 -7.75 3.90
N PRO A 75 20.71 -7.45 2.69
CA PRO A 75 20.46 -6.17 2.03
C PRO A 75 18.96 -5.89 1.92
N LYS A 76 18.53 -4.67 2.27
CA LYS A 76 17.12 -4.27 2.22
C LYS A 76 16.83 -3.47 0.96
N ARG A 77 15.62 -3.67 0.42
CA ARG A 77 15.18 -3.01 -0.82
C ARG A 77 14.90 -1.54 -0.63
N PHE A 78 14.30 -1.19 0.50
CA PHE A 78 13.92 0.18 0.81
C PHE A 78 14.54 0.61 2.12
N LEU A 79 15.19 1.76 2.08
CA LEU A 79 15.79 2.43 3.22
C LEU A 79 15.17 3.81 3.36
N LYS A 80 14.66 4.15 4.53
CA LYS A 80 14.11 5.48 4.83
C LYS A 80 14.50 5.90 6.23
N GLU A 81 14.73 7.20 6.40
CA GLU A 81 15.04 7.81 7.68
C GLU A 81 13.79 8.41 8.30
N ILE A 82 13.67 8.22 9.60
CA ILE A 82 12.65 8.85 10.42
C ILE A 82 13.37 9.70 11.45
N ARG A 83 13.15 11.01 11.42
CA ARG A 83 13.73 11.97 12.37
C ARG A 83 12.94 11.98 13.66
N ASP A 84 13.60 12.36 14.74
CA ASP A 84 13.00 12.54 16.08
C ASP A 84 12.18 11.34 16.51
N TYR A 85 12.75 10.15 16.31
CA TYR A 85 12.09 8.89 16.66
C TYR A 85 12.01 8.73 18.18
N GLU A 86 10.89 8.22 18.67
CA GLU A 86 10.69 7.92 20.10
C GLU A 86 11.34 6.57 20.44
N GLY A 87 12.04 6.54 21.56
CA GLY A 87 12.74 5.36 22.05
C GLY A 87 14.21 5.30 21.65
N THR A 88 14.96 4.45 22.35
CA THR A 88 16.34 4.11 22.08
C THR A 88 16.39 2.77 21.36
N TYR A 89 16.96 2.77 20.17
CA TYR A 89 17.13 1.57 19.35
C TYR A 89 18.59 1.36 19.02
N ASN A 90 18.96 0.09 18.93
CA ASN A 90 20.28 -0.31 18.48
C ASN A 90 20.24 -0.73 17.01
N VAL A 91 21.40 -0.70 16.36
CA VAL A 91 21.54 -1.21 14.99
C VAL A 91 21.30 -2.73 15.00
N GLY A 92 20.38 -3.19 14.16
CA GLY A 92 19.98 -4.59 14.08
C GLY A 92 18.64 -4.89 14.77
N ASP A 93 18.10 -3.98 15.58
CA ASP A 93 16.79 -4.17 16.21
C ASP A 93 15.69 -4.24 15.15
N ALA A 94 14.67 -5.07 15.41
CA ALA A 94 13.49 -5.21 14.55
C ALA A 94 12.31 -4.46 15.17
N ILE A 95 11.63 -3.66 14.35
CA ILE A 95 10.42 -2.91 14.71
C ILE A 95 9.26 -3.52 13.93
N SER A 96 8.25 -4.04 14.64
CA SER A 96 7.07 -4.69 14.08
C SER A 96 5.83 -3.78 14.14
N ALA A 97 4.69 -4.32 13.72
CA ALA A 97 3.41 -3.61 13.70
C ALA A 97 2.88 -3.29 15.12
N ASP A 98 3.38 -3.96 16.16
CA ASP A 98 3.08 -3.74 17.58
C ASP A 98 3.37 -2.31 18.10
N LEU A 99 4.17 -1.54 17.31
CA LEU A 99 4.42 -0.13 17.59
C LEU A 99 3.14 0.72 17.65
N PHE A 100 2.10 0.30 16.92
CA PHE A 100 0.84 1.01 16.79
C PHE A 100 -0.31 0.22 17.41
N GLU A 101 -1.28 0.97 17.95
CA GLU A 101 -2.49 0.43 18.56
C GLU A 101 -3.74 0.79 17.72
N ARG A 102 -4.83 0.04 17.91
CA ARG A 102 -6.15 0.38 17.36
C ARG A 102 -6.58 1.77 17.84
N GLY A 103 -7.10 2.60 16.94
CA GLY A 103 -7.52 3.97 17.21
C GLY A 103 -6.40 5.01 17.20
N ASP A 104 -5.14 4.62 16.96
CA ASP A 104 -4.05 5.58 16.77
C ASP A 104 -4.27 6.41 15.51
N ILE A 105 -3.91 7.68 15.58
CA ILE A 105 -4.00 8.61 14.44
C ILE A 105 -2.61 8.71 13.81
N VAL A 106 -2.57 8.51 12.50
CA VAL A 106 -1.32 8.43 11.74
C VAL A 106 -1.34 9.30 10.50
N ASP A 107 -0.16 9.73 10.09
CA ASP A 107 0.11 10.39 8.82
C ASP A 107 0.78 9.38 7.88
N VAL A 108 0.21 9.19 6.70
CA VAL A 108 0.70 8.19 5.75
C VAL A 108 1.28 8.87 4.53
N THR A 109 2.58 8.65 4.30
CA THR A 109 3.34 9.21 3.19
C THR A 109 3.61 8.12 2.14
N GLY A 110 3.33 8.41 0.88
CA GLY A 110 3.62 7.51 -0.23
C GLY A 110 3.81 8.25 -1.53
N THR A 111 4.24 7.54 -2.57
CA THR A 111 4.37 8.09 -3.91
C THR A 111 3.07 7.90 -4.68
N SER A 112 2.45 8.98 -5.15
CA SER A 112 1.21 8.93 -5.90
C SER A 112 1.35 8.18 -7.21
N LYS A 113 0.23 7.68 -7.76
CA LYS A 113 0.23 7.05 -9.09
C LYS A 113 0.65 8.06 -10.16
N GLY A 114 1.61 7.71 -11.01
CA GLY A 114 1.98 8.52 -12.16
C GLY A 114 0.85 8.57 -13.20
N LYS A 115 0.68 9.72 -13.82
CA LYS A 115 -0.32 9.97 -14.89
C LYS A 115 0.33 10.43 -16.20
N GLY A 116 1.67 10.47 -16.22
CA GLY A 116 2.44 10.91 -17.37
C GLY A 116 2.37 12.42 -17.62
N PHE A 117 2.60 12.83 -18.86
CA PHE A 117 2.48 14.23 -19.28
C PHE A 117 1.02 14.58 -19.51
N GLU A 118 0.50 15.57 -18.78
CA GLU A 118 -0.91 15.96 -18.83
C GLU A 118 -1.07 17.43 -19.23
N GLY A 119 -2.20 17.70 -19.91
CA GLY A 119 -2.61 19.04 -20.29
C GLY A 119 -3.01 19.90 -19.09
N THR A 120 -3.10 21.20 -19.31
CA THR A 120 -3.41 22.20 -18.26
C THR A 120 -4.76 21.97 -17.59
N ILE A 121 -5.74 21.49 -18.34
CA ILE A 121 -7.10 21.24 -17.82
C ILE A 121 -7.05 20.18 -16.71
N ARG A 122 -6.41 19.03 -16.96
CA ARG A 122 -6.36 17.94 -15.99
C ARG A 122 -5.34 18.18 -14.90
N ARG A 123 -4.17 18.73 -15.26
CA ARG A 123 -3.09 18.97 -14.29
C ARG A 123 -3.41 20.09 -13.31
N ASN A 124 -4.04 21.16 -13.80
CA ASN A 124 -4.18 22.41 -13.05
C ASN A 124 -5.65 22.85 -12.90
N ASN A 125 -6.61 21.97 -13.21
CA ASN A 125 -8.05 22.22 -13.10
C ASN A 125 -8.51 23.48 -13.87
N GLN A 126 -7.89 23.77 -15.02
CA GLN A 126 -8.30 24.88 -15.87
C GLN A 126 -9.57 24.53 -16.65
N SER A 127 -10.37 25.55 -16.96
CA SER A 127 -11.55 25.40 -17.82
C SER A 127 -11.15 25.21 -19.27
N ARG A 128 -11.92 24.42 -19.99
CA ARG A 128 -11.80 24.35 -21.47
C ARG A 128 -12.45 25.55 -22.13
N GLY A 129 -12.00 25.91 -23.33
CA GLY A 129 -12.66 26.89 -24.15
C GLY A 129 -14.00 26.40 -24.76
N PRO A 130 -14.78 27.27 -25.40
CA PRO A 130 -16.02 26.91 -26.06
C PRO A 130 -15.78 25.86 -27.15
N MET A 131 -16.71 24.88 -27.27
CA MET A 131 -16.62 23.82 -28.28
C MET A 131 -17.37 24.18 -29.58
N THR A 132 -18.20 25.22 -29.52
CA THR A 132 -19.05 25.73 -30.62
C THR A 132 -18.82 27.20 -30.82
N HIS A 133 -19.68 27.88 -31.58
CA HIS A 133 -19.62 29.33 -31.89
C HIS A 133 -18.31 29.75 -32.59
N GLY A 134 -17.75 28.88 -33.45
CA GLY A 134 -16.54 29.19 -34.22
C GLY A 134 -15.23 29.26 -33.45
N SER A 135 -15.22 28.81 -32.20
CA SER A 135 -14.01 28.81 -31.40
C SER A 135 -12.99 27.79 -31.92
N HIS A 136 -11.75 28.21 -32.11
CA HIS A 136 -10.59 27.34 -32.38
C HIS A 136 -9.78 27.04 -31.13
N TYR A 137 -10.18 27.61 -29.99
CA TYR A 137 -9.52 27.39 -28.68
C TYR A 137 -10.32 26.43 -27.84
N HIS A 138 -9.83 25.19 -27.70
CA HIS A 138 -10.54 24.15 -26.91
C HIS A 138 -9.79 23.75 -25.65
N ARG A 139 -8.53 23.31 -25.77
CA ARG A 139 -7.73 22.75 -24.66
C ARG A 139 -6.37 23.43 -24.49
N GLY A 140 -6.18 24.61 -25.04
CA GLY A 140 -4.93 25.35 -24.98
C GLY A 140 -4.62 25.94 -23.59
N PRO A 141 -3.39 26.39 -23.35
CA PRO A 141 -2.97 26.91 -22.03
C PRO A 141 -3.44 28.37 -21.76
N GLY A 142 -4.01 29.05 -22.76
CA GLY A 142 -4.37 30.45 -22.68
C GLY A 142 -3.19 31.40 -22.86
N SER A 143 -3.36 32.67 -22.45
CA SER A 143 -2.31 33.67 -22.52
C SER A 143 -1.09 33.27 -21.69
N LEU A 144 0.10 33.39 -22.25
CA LEU A 144 1.36 33.09 -21.58
C LEU A 144 1.91 34.25 -20.75
N GLY A 145 1.33 35.42 -20.86
CA GLY A 145 1.72 36.61 -20.11
C GLY A 145 1.43 37.89 -20.84
N THR A 146 1.95 39.00 -20.31
CA THR A 146 1.89 40.34 -20.94
C THR A 146 3.16 40.61 -21.74
N MET A 147 3.15 41.69 -22.56
CA MET A 147 4.27 42.08 -23.42
C MET A 147 5.48 42.61 -22.63
N LEU A 148 5.27 43.28 -21.50
CA LEU A 148 6.33 43.93 -20.69
C LEU A 148 7.43 43.01 -20.19
N PRO A 149 7.16 41.82 -19.61
CA PRO A 149 8.22 40.94 -19.14
C PRO A 149 9.10 40.34 -20.24
N LYS A 150 8.65 40.34 -21.49
CA LYS A 150 9.33 39.72 -22.67
C LYS A 150 9.75 38.25 -22.41
N ARG A 151 9.12 37.58 -21.49
CA ARG A 151 9.37 36.17 -21.12
C ARG A 151 8.13 35.58 -20.46
N VAL A 152 8.03 34.26 -20.47
CA VAL A 152 7.08 33.54 -19.61
C VAL A 152 7.61 33.52 -18.19
N LEU A 153 6.82 33.97 -17.23
CA LEU A 153 7.22 34.00 -15.81
C LEU A 153 7.37 32.62 -15.22
N LYS A 154 8.32 32.49 -14.28
CA LYS A 154 8.48 31.24 -13.51
C LYS A 154 7.20 30.94 -12.72
N GLY A 155 6.86 29.65 -12.59
CA GLY A 155 5.63 29.24 -11.90
C GLY A 155 4.34 29.36 -12.75
N LYS A 156 4.44 29.77 -14.04
CA LYS A 156 3.28 29.75 -14.93
C LYS A 156 2.70 28.34 -15.02
N VAL A 157 1.38 28.28 -14.87
CA VAL A 157 0.61 27.01 -14.87
C VAL A 157 0.50 26.50 -16.30
N LEU A 158 1.29 25.50 -16.65
CA LEU A 158 1.43 24.92 -17.99
C LEU A 158 1.27 23.38 -17.94
N PRO A 159 1.11 22.72 -19.12
CA PRO A 159 1.17 21.27 -19.21
C PRO A 159 2.47 20.73 -18.64
N GLY A 160 2.46 19.50 -18.18
CA GLY A 160 3.66 18.85 -17.67
C GLY A 160 3.37 17.53 -16.98
N HIS A 161 4.40 16.97 -16.33
CA HIS A 161 4.29 15.73 -15.59
C HIS A 161 3.27 15.86 -14.45
N MET A 162 2.42 14.85 -14.30
CA MET A 162 1.43 14.75 -13.23
C MET A 162 1.56 13.43 -12.51
N GLY A 163 1.46 13.48 -11.19
CA GLY A 163 1.62 12.32 -10.33
C GLY A 163 3.09 11.92 -10.13
N HIS A 164 3.30 10.72 -9.56
CA HIS A 164 4.61 10.22 -9.13
C HIS A 164 5.32 11.18 -8.17
N GLU A 165 4.53 11.86 -7.35
CA GLU A 165 4.99 12.81 -6.34
C GLU A 165 4.81 12.20 -4.95
N THR A 166 5.68 12.57 -4.02
CA THR A 166 5.52 12.20 -2.62
C THR A 166 4.40 13.00 -2.00
N ILE A 167 3.35 12.30 -1.55
CA ILE A 167 2.15 12.89 -0.94
C ILE A 167 1.98 12.29 0.44
N THR A 168 1.61 13.13 1.41
CA THR A 168 1.25 12.72 2.77
C THR A 168 -0.23 12.99 3.01
N ILE A 169 -0.97 11.95 3.38
CA ILE A 169 -2.35 12.08 3.87
C ILE A 169 -2.27 12.07 5.39
N GLN A 170 -2.82 13.12 5.99
CA GLN A 170 -2.75 13.36 7.43
C GLN A 170 -4.01 12.85 8.15
N ASN A 171 -3.85 12.55 9.44
CA ASN A 171 -4.94 12.23 10.38
C ASN A 171 -5.80 11.04 9.92
N LEU A 172 -5.18 9.97 9.46
CA LEU A 172 -5.85 8.69 9.22
C LEU A 172 -5.89 7.89 10.52
N GLU A 173 -6.97 7.14 10.73
CA GLU A 173 -7.18 6.31 11.92
C GLU A 173 -6.75 4.87 11.62
N ILE A 174 -6.05 4.24 12.55
CA ILE A 174 -5.76 2.81 12.52
C ILE A 174 -6.99 2.06 13.02
N VAL A 175 -7.57 1.26 12.16
CA VAL A 175 -8.77 0.47 12.45
C VAL A 175 -8.42 -0.82 13.16
N ASP A 176 -7.39 -1.51 12.67
CA ASP A 176 -6.90 -2.75 13.25
C ASP A 176 -5.40 -2.96 13.02
N VAL A 177 -4.78 -3.75 13.90
CA VAL A 177 -3.38 -4.15 13.81
C VAL A 177 -3.28 -5.66 14.08
N ASN A 178 -2.80 -6.40 13.10
CA ASN A 178 -2.53 -7.84 13.26
C ASN A 178 -1.02 -8.08 13.18
N VAL A 179 -0.43 -8.36 14.33
CA VAL A 179 1.01 -8.63 14.46
C VAL A 179 1.37 -10.01 13.90
N LYS A 180 0.45 -11.00 13.98
CA LYS A 180 0.71 -12.37 13.51
C LYS A 180 0.83 -12.42 11.98
N GLU A 181 -0.03 -11.69 11.28
CA GLU A 181 -0.07 -11.62 9.82
C GLU A 181 0.68 -10.41 9.26
N ASN A 182 1.30 -9.60 10.13
CA ASN A 182 2.11 -8.43 9.74
C ASN A 182 1.35 -7.42 8.87
N TYR A 183 0.12 -7.04 9.25
CA TYR A 183 -0.61 -5.98 8.57
C TYR A 183 -1.20 -4.94 9.52
N ILE A 184 -1.42 -3.76 8.97
CA ILE A 184 -2.14 -2.65 9.60
C ILE A 184 -3.28 -2.22 8.68
N LEU A 185 -4.48 -2.08 9.24
CA LEU A 185 -5.64 -1.53 8.54
C LEU A 185 -5.78 -0.04 8.87
N VAL A 186 -5.68 0.78 7.84
CA VAL A 186 -5.81 2.23 7.96
C VAL A 186 -7.11 2.68 7.31
N SER A 187 -7.92 3.48 8.03
CA SER A 187 -9.17 4.02 7.53
C SER A 187 -8.94 4.95 6.32
N GLY A 188 -9.69 4.73 5.25
CA GLY A 188 -9.64 5.57 4.06
C GLY A 188 -8.57 5.19 3.04
N ASN A 189 -8.23 6.14 2.17
CA ASN A 189 -7.31 5.91 1.07
C ASN A 189 -5.86 6.28 1.44
N VAL A 190 -4.91 5.51 0.92
CA VAL A 190 -3.47 5.73 1.07
C VAL A 190 -2.86 6.01 -0.31
N PRO A 191 -1.91 6.95 -0.44
CA PRO A 191 -1.30 7.28 -1.74
C PRO A 191 -0.49 6.10 -2.29
N GLY A 192 -0.48 5.98 -3.61
CA GLY A 192 0.36 5.03 -4.34
C GLY A 192 -0.41 3.90 -5.03
N ALA A 193 0.33 3.12 -5.80
CA ALA A 193 -0.13 1.91 -6.47
C ALA A 193 -0.16 0.71 -5.50
N LYS A 194 -0.74 -0.42 -5.92
CA LYS A 194 -0.54 -1.68 -5.22
C LYS A 194 0.96 -2.01 -5.15
N ASN A 195 1.39 -2.58 -4.05
CA ASN A 195 2.79 -2.94 -3.76
C ASN A 195 3.77 -1.77 -3.68
N SER A 196 3.30 -0.51 -3.62
CA SER A 196 4.17 0.66 -3.39
C SER A 196 4.56 0.78 -1.93
N LEU A 197 5.78 1.32 -1.71
CA LEU A 197 6.27 1.65 -0.37
C LEU A 197 5.43 2.76 0.24
N VAL A 198 5.09 2.60 1.49
CA VAL A 198 4.35 3.57 2.32
C VAL A 198 5.10 3.76 3.63
N LEU A 199 5.16 4.99 4.09
CA LEU A 199 5.71 5.35 5.39
C LEU A 199 4.55 5.80 6.28
N VAL A 200 4.30 5.07 7.35
CA VAL A 200 3.30 5.37 8.37
C VAL A 200 4.01 6.02 9.56
N LYS A 201 3.54 7.18 9.99
CA LYS A 201 4.08 7.92 11.14
C LYS A 201 2.95 8.32 12.07
N SER A 202 3.25 8.51 13.37
CA SER A 202 2.30 9.15 14.27
C SER A 202 1.95 10.55 13.76
N ALA A 203 0.68 10.93 13.85
CA ALA A 203 0.20 12.22 13.36
C ALA A 203 0.86 13.39 14.11
N VAL A 204 1.31 14.39 13.35
CA VAL A 204 1.89 15.62 13.91
C VAL A 204 0.81 16.52 14.46
N LYS A 205 -0.34 16.61 13.77
CA LYS A 205 -1.50 17.43 14.18
C LYS A 205 -2.57 16.54 14.79
N ASN A 206 -2.35 16.08 16.00
CA ASN A 206 -3.30 15.22 16.69
C ASN A 206 -4.29 16.05 17.50
N SER A 207 -5.44 16.39 16.91
CA SER A 207 -6.57 17.04 17.58
C SER A 207 -7.73 16.09 17.91
N ARG A 208 -7.67 14.83 17.45
CA ARG A 208 -8.73 13.84 17.65
C ARG A 208 -8.41 12.94 18.83
N LYS A 209 -9.44 12.64 19.64
CA LYS A 209 -9.32 11.60 20.67
C LYS A 209 -9.26 10.23 19.99
N LYS A 210 -8.51 9.29 20.59
CA LYS A 210 -8.53 7.87 20.15
C LYS A 210 -9.97 7.38 20.21
N ASN A 211 -10.47 6.87 19.10
CA ASN A 211 -11.80 6.26 19.02
C ASN A 211 -11.63 4.82 18.54
N VAL A 212 -11.65 3.89 19.48
CA VAL A 212 -11.51 2.46 19.16
C VAL A 212 -12.87 1.95 18.70
N LYS A 213 -12.97 1.56 17.44
CA LYS A 213 -14.18 0.97 16.85
C LYS A 213 -14.13 -0.54 17.05
N GLU A 214 -15.21 -1.11 17.55
CA GLU A 214 -15.36 -2.55 17.68
C GLU A 214 -15.72 -3.14 16.32
N LEU A 215 -14.88 -4.05 15.83
CA LEU A 215 -15.06 -4.73 14.55
C LEU A 215 -15.85 -6.04 14.74
N VAL A 216 -16.54 -6.46 13.69
CA VAL A 216 -17.14 -7.79 13.61
C VAL A 216 -16.01 -8.79 13.36
N GLU A 217 -15.83 -9.73 14.27
CA GLU A 217 -14.92 -10.86 14.09
C GLU A 217 -15.69 -11.98 13.40
N TYR A 218 -15.26 -12.34 12.19
CA TYR A 218 -15.76 -13.52 11.49
C TYR A 218 -14.92 -14.71 11.94
N THR A 219 -15.49 -15.55 12.80
CA THR A 219 -14.92 -16.86 13.11
C THR A 219 -15.22 -17.79 11.94
N GLU A 220 -14.20 -18.48 11.44
CA GLU A 220 -14.32 -19.43 10.31
C GLU A 220 -15.25 -20.63 10.63
N GLU A 221 -15.64 -20.82 11.88
CA GLU A 221 -16.48 -21.92 12.34
C GLU A 221 -17.93 -21.89 11.82
N THR A 222 -18.43 -20.72 11.37
CA THR A 222 -19.82 -20.62 10.88
C THR A 222 -20.02 -20.98 9.41
N VAL A 223 -18.94 -21.14 8.63
CA VAL A 223 -19.03 -21.45 7.20
C VAL A 223 -19.04 -22.95 6.94
N VAL A 224 -18.54 -23.77 7.88
CA VAL A 224 -18.43 -25.22 7.70
C VAL A 224 -19.75 -25.91 8.04
N ASP A 225 -20.51 -25.39 9.00
CA ASP A 225 -21.79 -26.00 9.43
C ASP A 225 -22.94 -25.76 8.45
N GLU A 226 -22.99 -24.60 7.76
CA GLU A 226 -24.01 -24.33 6.74
C GLU A 226 -23.81 -25.12 5.43
N VAL A 227 -22.57 -25.52 5.11
CA VAL A 227 -22.31 -26.32 3.89
C VAL A 227 -22.59 -27.80 4.15
N VAL A 228 -22.56 -28.27 5.38
CA VAL A 228 -22.83 -29.68 5.73
C VAL A 228 -24.34 -29.93 5.87
N GLU A 229 -25.15 -28.96 6.31
CA GLU A 229 -26.61 -29.14 6.42
C GLU A 229 -27.35 -29.06 5.08
N THR A 230 -26.81 -28.39 4.06
CA THR A 230 -27.43 -28.34 2.71
C THR A 230 -27.07 -29.53 1.82
N SER A 231 -26.13 -30.40 2.21
CA SER A 231 -25.73 -31.56 1.40
C SER A 231 -26.35 -32.90 1.81
N VAL A 232 -27.29 -32.92 2.77
CA VAL A 232 -27.90 -34.17 3.28
C VAL A 232 -29.33 -34.40 2.78
N GLU A 233 -29.95 -33.51 2.00
CA GLU A 233 -31.34 -33.62 1.53
C GLU A 233 -31.55 -33.88 0.04
N GLU A 234 -30.58 -34.35 -0.73
CA GLU A 234 -30.81 -34.84 -2.10
C GLU A 234 -30.43 -36.30 -2.26
N THR A 235 -31.43 -37.12 -2.08
CA THR A 235 -31.80 -38.45 -2.62
C THR A 235 -30.78 -39.32 -3.36
N PRO A 236 -30.74 -40.64 -3.07
CA PRO A 236 -29.92 -41.63 -3.73
C PRO A 236 -30.62 -42.15 -5.00
N ALA A 237 -30.27 -41.62 -6.15
CA ALA A 237 -30.64 -42.22 -7.45
C ALA A 237 -29.76 -41.67 -8.58
N GLU A 238 -28.46 -42.07 -8.62
CA GLU A 238 -27.64 -41.92 -9.83
C GLU A 238 -26.24 -42.52 -9.64
N THR A 239 -26.16 -43.75 -9.10
CA THR A 239 -24.89 -44.47 -8.97
C THR A 239 -24.76 -45.64 -9.95
N GLU A 240 -25.66 -45.80 -10.95
CA GLU A 240 -25.55 -46.90 -11.92
C GLU A 240 -25.11 -46.50 -13.34
N VAL A 241 -24.81 -45.22 -13.62
CA VAL A 241 -24.47 -44.80 -15.02
C VAL A 241 -22.98 -44.46 -15.17
N VAL A 242 -22.19 -44.42 -14.09
CA VAL A 242 -20.77 -44.02 -14.15
C VAL A 242 -19.79 -45.22 -14.32
N GLU A 243 -20.22 -46.44 -14.07
CA GLU A 243 -19.36 -47.62 -14.26
C GLU A 243 -19.30 -48.11 -15.71
N GLU A 244 -20.32 -47.84 -16.54
CA GLU A 244 -20.35 -48.31 -17.95
C GLU A 244 -19.54 -47.41 -18.91
N THR A 245 -19.12 -46.20 -18.48
CA THR A 245 -18.30 -45.31 -19.32
C THR A 245 -16.80 -45.39 -19.04
N ALA A 246 -16.38 -46.06 -17.96
CA ALA A 246 -14.98 -46.25 -17.64
C ALA A 246 -14.31 -47.42 -18.37
N GLU A 247 -15.08 -48.50 -18.71
CA GLU A 247 -14.55 -49.67 -19.44
C GLU A 247 -14.32 -49.40 -20.93
N VAL A 248 -15.07 -48.47 -21.56
CA VAL A 248 -14.92 -48.17 -22.99
C VAL A 248 -13.73 -47.26 -23.29
N THR A 249 -13.16 -46.59 -22.32
CA THR A 249 -11.98 -45.73 -22.52
C THR A 249 -10.64 -46.44 -22.31
N GLU A 250 -10.62 -47.58 -21.64
CA GLU A 250 -9.37 -48.37 -21.48
C GLU A 250 -9.10 -49.28 -22.69
N GLU A 251 -10.11 -49.72 -23.46
CA GLU A 251 -9.89 -50.52 -24.70
C GLU A 251 -9.38 -49.67 -25.88
N ALA A 252 -9.69 -48.39 -25.94
CA ALA A 252 -9.23 -47.51 -27.02
C ALA A 252 -7.76 -47.02 -26.85
N ALA A 253 -7.18 -47.09 -25.66
CA ALA A 253 -5.81 -46.68 -25.41
C ALA A 253 -4.75 -47.77 -25.68
N ASN A 254 -5.18 -49.03 -25.78
CA ASN A 254 -4.26 -50.16 -26.00
C ASN A 254 -4.05 -50.54 -27.50
N GLU A 255 -4.79 -49.94 -28.44
CA GLU A 255 -4.61 -50.21 -29.89
C GLU A 255 -3.67 -49.20 -30.60
N GLU A 256 -3.24 -48.13 -29.98
CA GLU A 256 -2.30 -47.16 -30.58
C GLU A 256 -0.81 -47.39 -30.27
N GLU A 257 -0.45 -48.34 -29.39
CA GLU A 257 0.96 -48.66 -29.09
C GLU A 257 1.55 -49.84 -29.92
N THR A 258 0.84 -50.40 -30.89
CA THR A 258 1.35 -51.50 -31.73
C THR A 258 1.25 -51.22 -33.22
N LYS A 259 1.68 -50.05 -33.68
CA LYS A 259 2.03 -49.88 -35.09
C LYS A 259 3.25 -49.00 -35.30
#